data_e594e3404804175051497475664acead
#
_entry.id   e594e3404804175051497475664acead
#
_cell.length_a   1.000
_cell.length_b   1.000
_cell.length_c   1.000
_cell.angle_alpha   90.00
_cell.angle_beta   90.00
_cell.angle_gamma   90.00
#
_symmetry.space_group_name_H-M   'P 1'
#
loop_
_entity.id
_entity.type
_entity.pdbx_description
1 polymer ?
#
loop_
_entity_poly.entity_id
_entity_poly.type
_entity_poly.pdbx_seq_one_letter_code
_entity_poly.pdbx_strand_id
1 'polypeptide(L)'
;LLAVLMLASLVLSACGVAAPASEAKLVGISMPTKSSTRWISDGESMVKEFEAMGYDTDLQFADNDIPNQLAQIENMVTKGAKVLVVAAIDGTTLSDILKKAQESGAKVIAYDRLIRDSGDVDYYSTFDNFKVGVLQAESLVAGLKERFPNQKPWNVELFGGSPDDNNAFFFYDGAMSILQPMIDGGEIAVVSGQSGM
;
A
#
# COMPACT_ATOMS: atom_id res chain seq x y z
N LEU A 1 -68.73 -11.83 -15.54
CA LEU A 1 -68.12 -10.60 -15.06
C LEU A 1 -67.23 -10.81 -13.83
N LEU A 2 -67.62 -11.64 -12.84
CA LEU A 2 -66.83 -11.93 -11.63
C LEU A 2 -65.51 -12.66 -11.93
N ALA A 3 -65.48 -13.55 -12.91
CA ALA A 3 -64.28 -14.35 -13.26
C ALA A 3 -63.18 -13.48 -13.92
N VAL A 4 -63.55 -12.42 -14.64
CA VAL A 4 -62.63 -11.51 -15.30
C VAL A 4 -61.99 -10.55 -14.29
N LEU A 5 -62.72 -10.15 -13.25
CA LEU A 5 -62.20 -9.32 -12.15
C LEU A 5 -61.20 -10.08 -11.25
N MET A 6 -61.35 -11.40 -11.08
CA MET A 6 -60.36 -12.21 -10.33
C MET A 6 -59.05 -12.45 -11.09
N LEU A 7 -59.07 -12.51 -12.44
CA LEU A 7 -57.83 -12.60 -13.21
C LEU A 7 -57.04 -11.31 -13.25
N ALA A 8 -57.73 -10.16 -13.22
CA ALA A 8 -57.07 -8.85 -13.21
C ALA A 8 -56.29 -8.54 -11.90
N SER A 9 -56.74 -9.10 -10.76
CA SER A 9 -56.09 -8.93 -9.46
C SER A 9 -54.83 -9.78 -9.30
N LEU A 10 -54.65 -10.86 -10.05
CA LEU A 10 -53.46 -11.72 -10.01
C LEU A 10 -52.29 -11.17 -10.82
N VAL A 11 -52.55 -10.31 -11.80
CA VAL A 11 -51.48 -9.70 -12.64
C VAL A 11 -50.81 -8.49 -11.98
N LEU A 12 -51.51 -7.79 -11.07
CA LEU A 12 -50.92 -6.64 -10.35
C LEU A 12 -50.00 -7.03 -9.19
N SER A 13 -49.99 -8.25 -8.74
CA SER A 13 -49.12 -8.72 -7.63
C SER A 13 -47.72 -9.15 -8.10
N ALA A 14 -47.45 -9.17 -9.41
CA ALA A 14 -46.17 -9.61 -9.96
C ALA A 14 -45.11 -8.46 -10.13
N CYS A 15 -45.51 -7.22 -9.94
CA CYS A 15 -44.57 -6.12 -9.85
C CYS A 15 -44.13 -5.89 -8.39
N GLY A 16 -43.49 -6.90 -7.81
CA GLY A 16 -42.63 -6.70 -6.66
C GLY A 16 -41.58 -5.67 -7.08
N VAL A 17 -41.67 -4.45 -6.55
CA VAL A 17 -40.57 -3.49 -6.64
C VAL A 17 -39.39 -4.18 -5.99
N ALA A 18 -38.50 -4.77 -6.80
CA ALA A 18 -37.20 -5.16 -6.32
C ALA A 18 -36.61 -3.86 -5.73
N ALA A 19 -36.39 -3.83 -4.43
CA ALA A 19 -35.60 -2.77 -3.82
C ALA A 19 -34.35 -2.64 -4.70
N PRO A 20 -33.93 -1.42 -5.07
CA PRO A 20 -32.71 -1.26 -5.84
C PRO A 20 -31.64 -2.00 -5.04
N ALA A 21 -31.05 -3.05 -5.64
CA ALA A 21 -29.88 -3.68 -5.08
C ALA A 21 -28.90 -2.53 -4.84
N SER A 22 -28.52 -2.30 -3.59
CA SER A 22 -27.44 -1.34 -3.28
C SER A 22 -26.30 -1.77 -4.19
N GLU A 23 -25.93 -0.92 -5.16
CA GLU A 23 -24.76 -1.20 -5.98
C GLU A 23 -23.59 -1.31 -4.99
N ALA A 24 -23.18 -2.56 -4.75
CA ALA A 24 -22.03 -2.83 -3.90
C ALA A 24 -20.86 -2.06 -4.50
N LYS A 25 -20.26 -1.19 -3.72
CA LYS A 25 -19.17 -0.34 -4.19
C LYS A 25 -17.90 -1.17 -4.15
N LEU A 26 -17.34 -1.48 -5.30
CA LEU A 26 -16.11 -2.25 -5.43
C LEU A 26 -14.91 -1.44 -4.95
N VAL A 27 -14.10 -2.06 -4.08
CA VAL A 27 -12.78 -1.60 -3.65
C VAL A 27 -11.72 -2.51 -4.29
N GLY A 28 -10.89 -1.94 -5.16
CA GLY A 28 -9.72 -2.61 -5.72
C GLY A 28 -8.53 -2.45 -4.78
N ILE A 29 -7.82 -3.54 -4.50
CA ILE A 29 -6.66 -3.58 -3.61
C ILE A 29 -5.51 -4.20 -4.38
N SER A 30 -4.47 -3.41 -4.69
CA SER A 30 -3.29 -3.85 -5.43
C SER A 30 -2.08 -3.89 -4.51
N MET A 31 -1.58 -5.10 -4.23
CA MET A 31 -0.39 -5.36 -3.42
C MET A 31 0.80 -5.75 -4.29
N PRO A 32 2.05 -5.42 -3.89
CA PRO A 32 3.21 -5.62 -4.76
C PRO A 32 3.54 -7.10 -4.97
N THR A 33 3.42 -7.95 -3.93
CA THR A 33 3.85 -9.35 -4.02
C THR A 33 3.29 -10.21 -2.88
N LYS A 34 3.27 -11.53 -3.09
CA LYS A 34 3.03 -12.55 -2.05
C LYS A 34 4.30 -13.07 -1.39
N SER A 35 5.49 -12.66 -1.82
CA SER A 35 6.75 -13.14 -1.24
C SER A 35 7.00 -12.60 0.17
N SER A 36 6.28 -11.56 0.58
CA SER A 36 6.30 -11.03 1.95
C SER A 36 4.97 -11.30 2.63
N THR A 37 5.01 -11.99 3.77
CA THR A 37 3.83 -12.30 4.60
C THR A 37 3.05 -11.04 5.00
N ARG A 38 3.74 -9.92 5.15
CA ARG A 38 3.13 -8.63 5.48
C ARG A 38 2.08 -8.23 4.43
N TRP A 39 2.43 -8.27 3.14
CA TRP A 39 1.49 -7.87 2.08
C TRP A 39 0.25 -8.75 2.02
N ILE A 40 0.39 -10.05 2.34
CA ILE A 40 -0.74 -10.98 2.44
C ILE A 40 -1.63 -10.56 3.61
N SER A 41 -1.05 -10.41 4.82
CA SER A 41 -1.79 -10.00 6.01
C SER A 41 -2.50 -8.65 5.84
N ASP A 42 -1.82 -7.66 5.28
CA ASP A 42 -2.38 -6.33 5.09
C ASP A 42 -3.56 -6.38 4.10
N GLY A 43 -3.40 -7.09 2.97
CA GLY A 43 -4.44 -7.24 1.97
C GLY A 43 -5.66 -7.99 2.50
N GLU A 44 -5.46 -9.12 3.19
CA GLU A 44 -6.54 -9.89 3.79
C GLU A 44 -7.29 -9.10 4.89
N SER A 45 -6.55 -8.31 5.69
CA SER A 45 -7.14 -7.43 6.70
C SER A 45 -8.03 -6.36 6.05
N MET A 46 -7.58 -5.74 4.95
CA MET A 46 -8.38 -4.76 4.22
C MET A 46 -9.64 -5.40 3.64
N VAL A 47 -9.53 -6.58 3.01
CA VAL A 47 -10.69 -7.33 2.49
C VAL A 47 -11.71 -7.52 3.60
N LYS A 48 -11.30 -8.09 4.73
CA LYS A 48 -12.18 -8.35 5.87
C LYS A 48 -12.90 -7.09 6.36
N GLU A 49 -12.17 -5.98 6.52
CA GLU A 49 -12.76 -4.75 7.04
C GLU A 49 -13.68 -4.06 6.01
N PHE A 50 -13.31 -4.02 4.73
CA PHE A 50 -14.19 -3.47 3.69
C PHE A 50 -15.46 -4.29 3.50
N GLU A 51 -15.36 -5.62 3.48
CA GLU A 51 -16.53 -6.50 3.38
C GLU A 51 -17.46 -6.37 4.60
N ALA A 52 -16.90 -6.23 5.80
CA ALA A 52 -17.69 -5.96 7.01
C ALA A 52 -18.45 -4.62 6.95
N MET A 53 -17.94 -3.65 6.16
CA MET A 53 -18.61 -2.37 5.91
C MET A 53 -19.58 -2.44 4.70
N GLY A 54 -19.74 -3.61 4.06
CA GLY A 54 -20.67 -3.80 2.95
C GLY A 54 -20.13 -3.40 1.58
N TYR A 55 -18.81 -3.37 1.41
CA TYR A 55 -18.16 -3.20 0.12
C TYR A 55 -17.82 -4.56 -0.50
N ASP A 56 -17.80 -4.64 -1.82
CA ASP A 56 -17.14 -5.72 -2.54
C ASP A 56 -15.64 -5.43 -2.65
N THR A 57 -14.81 -6.46 -2.70
CA THR A 57 -13.36 -6.31 -2.79
C THR A 57 -12.76 -7.09 -3.97
N ASP A 58 -11.69 -6.55 -4.56
CA ASP A 58 -10.84 -7.23 -5.55
C ASP A 58 -9.39 -7.08 -5.11
N LEU A 59 -8.88 -8.08 -4.37
CA LEU A 59 -7.50 -8.11 -3.88
C LEU A 59 -6.61 -8.86 -4.87
N GLN A 60 -5.58 -8.18 -5.38
CA GLN A 60 -4.61 -8.76 -6.29
C GLN A 60 -3.17 -8.47 -5.85
N PHE A 61 -2.26 -9.39 -6.21
CA PHE A 61 -0.83 -9.30 -5.96
C PHE A 61 -0.11 -9.34 -7.29
N ALA A 62 0.80 -8.40 -7.50
CA ALA A 62 1.45 -8.20 -8.79
C ALA A 62 2.79 -8.95 -8.96
N ASP A 63 3.22 -9.71 -7.95
CA ASP A 63 4.46 -10.53 -7.96
C ASP A 63 5.74 -9.73 -8.31
N ASN A 64 5.78 -8.46 -7.88
CA ASN A 64 6.83 -7.49 -8.20
C ASN A 64 7.01 -7.23 -9.72
N ASP A 65 5.96 -7.45 -10.50
CA ASP A 65 5.92 -7.17 -11.94
C ASP A 65 5.09 -5.90 -12.18
N ILE A 66 5.75 -4.81 -12.60
CA ILE A 66 5.12 -3.51 -12.82
C ILE A 66 4.05 -3.59 -13.91
N PRO A 67 4.30 -4.16 -15.11
CA PRO A 67 3.26 -4.36 -16.11
C PRO A 67 2.03 -5.10 -15.59
N ASN A 68 2.23 -6.13 -14.77
CA ASN A 68 1.13 -6.87 -14.15
C ASN A 68 0.34 -5.98 -13.19
N GLN A 69 1.01 -5.16 -12.35
CA GLN A 69 0.34 -4.22 -11.47
C GLN A 69 -0.54 -3.22 -12.24
N LEU A 70 -0.01 -2.64 -13.31
CA LEU A 70 -0.75 -1.72 -14.18
C LEU A 70 -2.00 -2.38 -14.78
N ALA A 71 -1.87 -3.60 -15.32
CA ALA A 71 -2.97 -4.35 -15.89
C ALA A 71 -4.04 -4.72 -14.84
N GLN A 72 -3.63 -5.09 -13.63
CA GLN A 72 -4.54 -5.38 -12.52
C GLN A 72 -5.35 -4.14 -12.13
N ILE A 73 -4.71 -2.98 -11.99
CA ILE A 73 -5.39 -1.72 -11.68
C ILE A 73 -6.34 -1.33 -12.81
N GLU A 74 -5.94 -1.46 -14.08
CA GLU A 74 -6.81 -1.20 -15.22
C GLU A 74 -8.06 -2.10 -15.22
N ASN A 75 -7.90 -3.37 -14.89
CA ASN A 75 -9.01 -4.31 -14.74
C ASN A 75 -9.96 -3.91 -13.59
N MET A 76 -9.43 -3.46 -12.44
CA MET A 76 -10.24 -2.98 -11.31
C MET A 76 -11.04 -1.74 -11.72
N VAL A 77 -10.43 -0.78 -12.42
CA VAL A 77 -11.11 0.41 -12.97
C VAL A 77 -12.22 0.00 -13.94
N THR A 78 -11.94 -0.93 -14.85
CA THR A 78 -12.91 -1.44 -15.84
C THR A 78 -14.09 -2.15 -15.18
N LYS A 79 -13.87 -2.86 -14.07
CA LYS A 79 -14.92 -3.48 -13.24
C LYS A 79 -15.73 -2.44 -12.45
N GLY A 80 -15.36 -1.18 -12.48
CA GLY A 80 -16.09 -0.07 -11.84
C GLY A 80 -15.70 0.15 -10.38
N ALA A 81 -14.46 -0.17 -10.00
CA ALA A 81 -13.95 0.14 -8.67
C ALA A 81 -14.16 1.62 -8.34
N LYS A 82 -14.68 1.89 -7.14
CA LYS A 82 -14.93 3.24 -6.63
C LYS A 82 -13.78 3.74 -5.74
N VAL A 83 -12.99 2.82 -5.24
CA VAL A 83 -11.77 3.09 -4.47
C VAL A 83 -10.70 2.13 -4.95
N LEU A 84 -9.49 2.63 -5.11
CA LEU A 84 -8.28 1.87 -5.33
C LEU A 84 -7.35 2.07 -4.14
N VAL A 85 -6.93 0.99 -3.51
CA VAL A 85 -5.86 0.98 -2.50
C VAL A 85 -4.63 0.36 -3.15
N VAL A 86 -3.57 1.13 -3.32
CA VAL A 86 -2.41 0.72 -4.11
C VAL A 86 -1.13 0.82 -3.28
N ALA A 87 -0.52 -0.34 -3.03
CA ALA A 87 0.87 -0.42 -2.57
C ALA A 87 1.77 -0.56 -3.80
N ALA A 88 2.34 0.53 -4.26
CA ALA A 88 3.10 0.57 -5.51
C ALA A 88 4.36 -0.32 -5.47
N ILE A 89 4.65 -1.04 -6.56
CA ILE A 89 5.97 -1.66 -6.76
C ILE A 89 6.99 -0.55 -6.96
N ASP A 90 6.73 0.32 -7.94
CA ASP A 90 7.49 1.54 -8.22
C ASP A 90 6.54 2.74 -8.21
N GLY A 91 6.83 3.71 -7.34
CA GLY A 91 5.98 4.88 -7.15
C GLY A 91 5.94 5.86 -8.33
N THR A 92 6.77 5.69 -9.36
CA THR A 92 6.87 6.60 -10.50
C THR A 92 6.15 6.11 -11.76
N THR A 93 5.64 4.88 -11.76
CA THR A 93 5.13 4.22 -12.98
C THR A 93 3.61 4.25 -13.14
N LEU A 94 2.89 4.82 -12.17
CA LEU A 94 1.44 4.67 -12.06
C LEU A 94 0.62 5.85 -12.61
N SER A 95 1.25 6.96 -13.02
CA SER A 95 0.56 8.23 -13.33
C SER A 95 -0.56 8.06 -14.34
N ASP A 96 -0.32 7.36 -15.46
CA ASP A 96 -1.31 7.21 -16.53
C ASP A 96 -2.53 6.40 -16.11
N ILE A 97 -2.31 5.31 -15.36
CA ILE A 97 -3.42 4.45 -14.91
C ILE A 97 -4.23 5.11 -13.80
N LEU A 98 -3.58 5.88 -12.91
CA LEU A 98 -4.28 6.62 -11.85
C LEU A 98 -5.10 7.77 -12.43
N LYS A 99 -4.64 8.43 -13.50
CA LYS A 99 -5.43 9.40 -14.23
C LYS A 99 -6.70 8.77 -14.80
N LYS A 100 -6.61 7.60 -15.42
CA LYS A 100 -7.81 6.87 -15.90
C LYS A 100 -8.76 6.51 -14.75
N ALA A 101 -8.21 6.13 -13.58
CA ALA A 101 -9.01 5.86 -12.40
C ALA A 101 -9.79 7.11 -11.93
N GLN A 102 -9.13 8.26 -11.85
CA GLN A 102 -9.76 9.54 -11.52
C GLN A 102 -10.85 9.92 -12.54
N GLU A 103 -10.57 9.79 -13.83
CA GLU A 103 -11.53 10.06 -14.90
C GLU A 103 -12.78 9.15 -14.80
N SER A 104 -12.64 7.92 -14.28
CA SER A 104 -13.75 7.02 -13.98
C SER A 104 -14.50 7.35 -12.68
N GLY A 105 -14.03 8.33 -11.91
CA GLY A 105 -14.57 8.73 -10.62
C GLY A 105 -14.12 7.88 -9.44
N ALA A 106 -13.11 7.02 -9.59
CA ALA A 106 -12.52 6.26 -8.50
C ALA A 106 -11.63 7.16 -7.62
N LYS A 107 -11.62 6.87 -6.32
CA LYS A 107 -10.69 7.48 -5.35
C LYS A 107 -9.46 6.61 -5.18
N VAL A 108 -8.29 7.25 -5.07
CA VAL A 108 -7.00 6.57 -4.98
C VAL A 108 -6.37 6.79 -3.62
N ILE A 109 -6.01 5.69 -2.97
CA ILE A 109 -5.28 5.67 -1.71
C ILE A 109 -3.91 5.03 -2.00
N ALA A 110 -2.84 5.81 -1.90
CA ALA A 110 -1.49 5.26 -1.81
C ALA A 110 -1.32 4.61 -0.43
N TYR A 111 -1.02 3.32 -0.40
CA TYR A 111 -0.85 2.55 0.83
C TYR A 111 0.60 2.20 1.06
N ASP A 112 1.14 2.53 2.23
CA ASP A 112 2.52 2.28 2.66
C ASP A 112 3.56 3.00 1.79
N ARG A 113 3.61 2.73 0.49
CA ARG A 113 4.58 3.25 -0.46
C ARG A 113 4.10 4.53 -1.13
N LEU A 114 4.95 5.54 -1.15
CA LEU A 114 4.65 6.82 -1.77
C LEU A 114 4.54 6.68 -3.30
N ILE A 115 3.40 7.12 -3.84
CA ILE A 115 3.24 7.30 -5.28
C ILE A 115 3.67 8.74 -5.62
N ARG A 116 4.60 8.87 -6.55
CA ARG A 116 5.20 10.13 -7.00
C ARG A 116 4.73 10.48 -8.40
N ASP A 117 4.94 11.72 -8.78
CA ASP A 117 4.71 12.22 -10.15
C ASP A 117 3.27 12.04 -10.66
N SER A 118 2.30 11.93 -9.73
CA SER A 118 0.87 11.87 -10.03
C SER A 118 0.09 12.81 -9.12
N GLY A 119 -0.77 13.65 -9.73
CA GLY A 119 -1.73 14.46 -9.01
C GLY A 119 -3.04 13.72 -8.69
N ASP A 120 -3.14 12.45 -9.09
CA ASP A 120 -4.36 11.64 -9.05
C ASP A 120 -4.39 10.68 -7.85
N VAL A 121 -3.73 11.04 -6.76
CA VAL A 121 -3.76 10.36 -5.46
C VAL A 121 -4.55 11.22 -4.49
N ASP A 122 -5.66 10.69 -3.95
CA ASP A 122 -6.51 11.42 -3.01
C ASP A 122 -6.02 11.33 -1.57
N TYR A 123 -5.44 10.19 -1.18
CA TYR A 123 -4.99 9.91 0.19
C TYR A 123 -3.70 9.10 0.21
N TYR A 124 -2.90 9.32 1.24
CA TYR A 124 -1.71 8.54 1.51
C TYR A 124 -1.74 8.02 2.95
N SER A 125 -1.68 6.72 3.11
CA SER A 125 -1.66 6.03 4.41
C SER A 125 -0.31 5.33 4.60
N THR A 126 0.49 5.83 5.53
CA THR A 126 1.85 5.33 5.80
C THR A 126 2.29 5.65 7.22
N PHE A 127 3.53 5.31 7.55
CA PHE A 127 4.22 5.71 8.78
C PHE A 127 5.08 6.97 8.55
N ASP A 128 5.58 7.54 9.64
CA ASP A 128 6.71 8.48 9.58
C ASP A 128 8.01 7.69 9.30
N ASN A 129 8.28 7.46 8.02
CA ASN A 129 9.35 6.57 7.58
C ASN A 129 10.75 7.10 7.94
N PHE A 130 10.93 8.43 8.00
CA PHE A 130 12.17 9.01 8.51
C PHE A 130 12.35 8.68 10.01
N LYS A 131 11.28 8.84 10.81
CA LYS A 131 11.33 8.51 12.23
C LYS A 131 11.57 7.02 12.47
N VAL A 132 11.06 6.14 11.60
CA VAL A 132 11.38 4.70 11.64
C VAL A 132 12.89 4.49 11.50
N GLY A 133 13.54 5.13 10.53
CA GLY A 133 14.99 5.07 10.37
C GLY A 133 15.76 5.57 11.60
N VAL A 134 15.33 6.70 12.18
CA VAL A 134 15.90 7.21 13.44
C VAL A 134 15.79 6.17 14.55
N LEU A 135 14.61 5.57 14.75
CA LEU A 135 14.38 4.58 15.80
C LEU A 135 15.22 3.30 15.60
N GLN A 136 15.42 2.86 14.36
CA GLN A 136 16.29 1.73 14.03
C GLN A 136 17.73 2.02 14.47
N ALA A 137 18.26 3.19 14.12
CA ALA A 137 19.62 3.58 14.49
C ALA A 137 19.80 3.79 16.00
N GLU A 138 18.84 4.46 16.65
CA GLU A 138 18.86 4.63 18.12
C GLU A 138 18.87 3.29 18.83
N SER A 139 18.03 2.33 18.38
CA SER A 139 17.99 0.97 18.94
C SER A 139 19.31 0.21 18.72
N LEU A 140 19.89 0.30 17.52
CA LEU A 140 21.21 -0.28 17.22
C LEU A 140 22.28 0.28 18.15
N VAL A 141 22.39 1.60 18.26
CA VAL A 141 23.39 2.25 19.09
C VAL A 141 23.21 1.90 20.57
N ALA A 142 21.98 1.85 21.06
CA ALA A 142 21.70 1.44 22.43
C ALA A 142 22.17 0.00 22.69
N GLY A 143 21.83 -0.93 21.77
CA GLY A 143 22.29 -2.32 21.85
C GLY A 143 23.81 -2.50 21.77
N LEU A 144 24.48 -1.70 20.93
CA LEU A 144 25.96 -1.71 20.86
C LEU A 144 26.60 -1.21 22.15
N LYS A 145 26.08 -0.13 22.74
CA LYS A 145 26.57 0.38 24.04
C LYS A 145 26.38 -0.61 25.18
N GLU A 146 25.26 -1.31 25.19
CA GLU A 146 24.96 -2.31 26.22
C GLU A 146 25.82 -3.56 26.09
N ARG A 147 25.94 -4.12 24.87
CA ARG A 147 26.58 -5.43 24.66
C ARG A 147 28.10 -5.33 24.47
N PHE A 148 28.58 -4.20 23.93
CA PHE A 148 30.00 -4.00 23.56
C PHE A 148 30.55 -2.67 24.08
N PRO A 149 30.42 -2.37 25.39
CA PRO A 149 30.75 -1.04 25.93
C PRO A 149 32.24 -0.67 25.78
N ASN A 150 33.14 -1.65 25.72
CA ASN A 150 34.59 -1.45 25.66
C ASN A 150 35.19 -1.69 24.27
N GLN A 151 34.35 -1.99 23.28
CA GLN A 151 34.77 -2.25 21.91
C GLN A 151 34.46 -1.05 21.02
N LYS A 152 35.50 -0.36 20.55
CA LYS A 152 35.38 0.71 19.54
C LYS A 152 36.53 0.64 18.55
N PRO A 153 36.33 0.98 17.28
CA PRO A 153 35.00 1.28 16.68
C PRO A 153 34.11 0.04 16.68
N TRP A 154 32.78 0.27 16.69
CA TRP A 154 31.81 -0.80 16.40
C TRP A 154 31.76 -1.05 14.89
N ASN A 155 31.97 -2.28 14.51
CA ASN A 155 31.85 -2.72 13.12
C ASN A 155 30.39 -2.92 12.75
N VAL A 156 29.91 -2.20 11.74
CA VAL A 156 28.52 -2.19 11.28
C VAL A 156 28.50 -2.36 9.77
N GLU A 157 27.45 -2.96 9.25
CA GLU A 157 27.12 -2.98 7.83
C GLU A 157 25.74 -2.35 7.60
N LEU A 158 25.60 -1.65 6.49
CA LEU A 158 24.36 -1.00 6.08
C LEU A 158 23.70 -1.79 4.97
N PHE A 159 22.45 -2.17 5.18
CA PHE A 159 21.63 -2.84 4.18
C PHE A 159 20.44 -1.95 3.84
N GLY A 160 20.42 -1.41 2.63
CA GLY A 160 19.31 -0.63 2.10
C GLY A 160 18.18 -1.50 1.56
N GLY A 161 16.99 -0.91 1.41
CA GLY A 161 15.88 -1.51 0.69
C GLY A 161 16.01 -1.34 -0.83
N SER A 162 14.97 -1.76 -1.57
CA SER A 162 14.92 -1.55 -3.01
C SER A 162 14.86 -0.06 -3.37
N PRO A 163 15.63 0.42 -4.38
CA PRO A 163 15.58 1.82 -4.81
C PRO A 163 14.23 2.21 -5.47
N ASP A 164 13.40 1.23 -5.84
CA ASP A 164 12.05 1.47 -6.37
C ASP A 164 11.09 1.89 -5.26
N ASP A 165 11.40 1.54 -4.01
CA ASP A 165 10.63 1.88 -2.83
C ASP A 165 11.15 3.17 -2.18
N ASN A 166 10.39 4.26 -2.27
CA ASN A 166 10.78 5.53 -1.68
C ASN A 166 10.98 5.49 -0.16
N ASN A 167 10.35 4.54 0.53
CA ASN A 167 10.53 4.36 1.98
C ASN A 167 11.96 3.98 2.34
N ALA A 168 12.66 3.26 1.45
CA ALA A 168 14.06 2.88 1.67
C ALA A 168 14.97 4.10 1.87
N PHE A 169 14.74 5.16 1.10
CA PHE A 169 15.49 6.43 1.25
C PHE A 169 15.17 7.12 2.57
N PHE A 170 13.89 7.18 2.97
CA PHE A 170 13.51 7.78 4.25
C PHE A 170 14.09 7.01 5.43
N PHE A 171 14.06 5.68 5.40
CA PHE A 171 14.67 4.85 6.44
C PHE A 171 16.17 5.09 6.51
N TYR A 172 16.84 5.13 5.36
CA TYR A 172 18.26 5.38 5.28
C TYR A 172 18.62 6.76 5.83
N ASP A 173 17.96 7.81 5.37
CA ASP A 173 18.21 9.19 5.80
C ASP A 173 17.95 9.36 7.30
N GLY A 174 16.88 8.76 7.81
CA GLY A 174 16.57 8.75 9.23
C GLY A 174 17.66 8.05 10.06
N ALA A 175 18.10 6.87 9.61
CA ALA A 175 19.17 6.14 10.28
C ALA A 175 20.49 6.87 10.22
N MET A 176 20.86 7.43 9.07
CA MET A 176 22.12 8.16 8.88
C MET A 176 22.15 9.48 9.65
N SER A 177 21.00 10.10 9.94
CA SER A 177 20.96 11.29 10.81
C SER A 177 21.53 11.02 12.22
N ILE A 178 21.50 9.76 12.68
CA ILE A 178 22.07 9.28 13.94
C ILE A 178 23.47 8.67 13.74
N LEU A 179 23.64 7.86 12.70
CA LEU A 179 24.86 7.05 12.53
C LEU A 179 26.00 7.84 11.89
N GLN A 180 25.72 8.78 10.97
CA GLN A 180 26.76 9.52 10.25
C GLN A 180 27.71 10.29 11.19
N PRO A 181 27.23 11.04 12.20
CA PRO A 181 28.13 11.70 13.16
C PRO A 181 29.02 10.74 13.93
N MET A 182 28.54 9.52 14.19
CA MET A 182 29.30 8.48 14.90
C MET A 182 30.34 7.80 13.99
N ILE A 183 30.05 7.69 12.69
CA ILE A 183 30.98 7.22 11.67
C ILE A 183 32.11 8.25 11.51
N ASP A 184 31.76 9.53 11.34
CA ASP A 184 32.70 10.62 11.19
C ASP A 184 33.59 10.80 12.43
N GLY A 185 33.03 10.54 13.62
CA GLY A 185 33.73 10.53 14.89
C GLY A 185 34.57 9.28 15.17
N GLY A 186 34.55 8.28 14.29
CA GLY A 186 35.31 7.02 14.45
C GLY A 186 34.77 6.09 15.54
N GLU A 187 33.53 6.28 15.99
CA GLU A 187 32.87 5.38 16.93
C GLU A 187 32.27 4.15 16.22
N ILE A 188 31.86 4.32 14.97
CA ILE A 188 31.35 3.26 14.09
C ILE A 188 32.23 3.17 12.85
N ALA A 189 32.51 1.94 12.42
CA ALA A 189 33.17 1.65 11.16
C ALA A 189 32.22 0.83 10.28
N VAL A 190 31.89 1.33 9.08
CA VAL A 190 31.22 0.55 8.05
C VAL A 190 32.27 -0.30 7.34
N VAL A 191 32.28 -1.61 7.63
CA VAL A 191 33.40 -2.50 7.31
C VAL A 191 33.59 -2.67 5.80
N SER A 192 32.49 -2.71 5.02
CA SER A 192 32.55 -2.78 3.57
C SER A 192 32.99 -1.47 2.90
N GLY A 193 32.89 -0.34 3.62
CA GLY A 193 33.03 1.00 3.06
C GLY A 193 31.83 1.45 2.20
N GLN A 194 30.77 0.66 2.12
CA GLN A 194 29.54 1.01 1.38
C GLN A 194 28.62 1.83 2.30
N SER A 195 28.41 3.09 1.94
CA SER A 195 27.63 4.05 2.75
C SER A 195 26.71 4.90 1.85
N GLY A 196 25.94 4.29 0.97
CA GLY A 196 24.99 4.98 0.10
C GLY A 196 23.79 4.11 -0.28
N MET A 197 22.73 4.79 -0.73
CA MET A 197 21.57 4.18 -1.36
C MET A 197 21.76 4.18 -2.87
#